data_307956a93fdfd8743d90d7a8a8e32117
#
_entry.id   307956a93fdfd8743d90d7a8a8e32117
#
_cell.length_a   1.000
_cell.length_b   1.000
_cell.length_c   1.000
_cell.angle_alpha   90.00
_cell.angle_beta   90.00
_cell.angle_gamma   90.00
#
_symmetry.space_group_name_H-M   'P 1'
#
loop_
_entity.id
_entity.type
_entity.pdbx_description
1 polymer ?
#
loop_
_entity_poly.entity_id
_entity_poly.type
_entity_poly.pdbx_seq_one_letter_code
_entity_poly.pdbx_strand_id
1 'polypeptide(L)'
;AYDELFDEIDLDGLVKKNGIMYVWTKKNIASRELEIKIRDELGVEQQLVTPKEIGDLEPNLKKFYHGGVFYPNARHTINPRKVLLKLFDLFLKKGGKFKKINVENIIFNGDTPIIKTINDQIIFDKIIVACGAFSKKLTDNLNEKIPLDTERGYHVHFKNCEHLISRPVVFANRGFGMTPMEQGLRVVGTVEFGGLDNPLSKSRIKNLIDNAKYM
;
A
#
# COMPACT_ATOMS: atom_id res chain seq x y z
N ALA A 1 8.64 5.09 13.33
CA ALA A 1 8.53 6.25 12.41
C ALA A 1 7.08 6.76 12.28
N TYR A 2 6.08 5.86 12.04
CA TYR A 2 4.69 6.32 11.91
C TYR A 2 4.02 6.63 13.25
N ASP A 3 4.40 5.99 14.35
CA ASP A 3 3.76 6.20 15.65
C ASP A 3 3.95 7.63 16.13
N GLU A 4 5.17 8.17 16.10
CA GLU A 4 5.46 9.57 16.47
C GLU A 4 4.66 10.57 15.62
N LEU A 5 4.56 10.30 14.31
CA LEU A 5 3.80 11.15 13.39
C LEU A 5 2.28 11.05 13.66
N PHE A 6 1.80 9.86 14.00
CA PHE A 6 0.39 9.62 14.28
C PHE A 6 -0.04 10.14 15.67
N ASP A 7 0.90 10.34 16.59
CA ASP A 7 0.63 10.99 17.87
C ASP A 7 0.33 12.49 17.70
N GLU A 8 0.82 13.11 16.61
CA GLU A 8 0.56 14.52 16.32
C GLU A 8 -0.77 14.76 15.57
N ILE A 9 -1.43 13.71 15.09
CA ILE A 9 -2.69 13.82 14.33
C ILE A 9 -3.77 12.93 14.94
N ASP A 10 -4.98 13.45 15.02
CA ASP A 10 -6.14 12.64 15.35
C ASP A 10 -6.53 11.76 14.17
N LEU A 11 -6.41 10.45 14.32
CA LEU A 11 -6.71 9.48 13.28
C LEU A 11 -8.17 9.05 13.21
N ASP A 12 -9.03 9.46 14.16
CA ASP A 12 -10.50 9.17 14.19
C ASP A 12 -10.83 7.71 13.85
N GLY A 13 -10.07 6.78 14.34
CA GLY A 13 -10.25 5.36 14.03
C GLY A 13 -9.91 4.95 12.59
N LEU A 14 -9.25 5.84 11.81
CA LEU A 14 -8.78 5.54 10.45
C LEU A 14 -7.73 4.44 10.39
N VAL A 15 -7.01 4.21 11.48
CA VAL A 15 -6.04 3.12 11.64
C VAL A 15 -6.59 2.08 12.61
N LYS A 16 -6.77 0.85 12.11
CA LYS A 16 -7.21 -0.29 12.91
C LYS A 16 -6.01 -1.11 13.37
N LYS A 17 -6.03 -1.54 14.64
CA LYS A 17 -4.99 -2.34 15.30
C LYS A 17 -5.54 -3.74 15.63
N ASN A 18 -6.05 -4.44 14.63
CA ASN A 18 -6.72 -5.74 14.77
C ASN A 18 -6.00 -6.86 14.00
N GLY A 19 -4.75 -6.62 13.64
CA GLY A 19 -3.88 -7.58 12.99
C GLY A 19 -4.13 -7.74 11.50
N ILE A 20 -3.31 -8.59 10.88
CA ILE A 20 -3.41 -9.01 9.48
C ILE A 20 -3.25 -10.53 9.44
N MET A 21 -4.00 -11.21 8.61
CA MET A 21 -3.92 -12.65 8.45
C MET A 21 -3.45 -13.03 7.04
N TYR A 22 -2.46 -13.91 6.97
CA TYR A 22 -2.01 -14.56 5.74
C TYR A 22 -2.50 -16.00 5.75
N VAL A 23 -3.27 -16.39 4.75
CA VAL A 23 -3.80 -17.75 4.62
C VAL A 23 -3.22 -18.45 3.40
N TRP A 24 -3.07 -19.76 3.46
CA TRP A 24 -2.67 -20.59 2.34
C TRP A 24 -3.73 -21.63 2.00
N THR A 25 -3.91 -21.80 0.70
CA THR A 25 -4.91 -22.71 0.13
C THR A 25 -4.32 -24.04 -0.35
N LYS A 26 -3.02 -24.25 -0.13
CA LYS A 26 -2.30 -25.49 -0.43
C LYS A 26 -1.64 -26.03 0.82
N LYS A 27 -1.53 -27.36 0.94
CA LYS A 27 -0.95 -28.02 2.10
C LYS A 27 0.57 -27.81 2.24
N ASN A 28 1.28 -27.50 1.18
CA ASN A 28 2.73 -27.35 1.21
C ASN A 28 3.14 -26.02 1.86
N ILE A 29 3.73 -26.10 3.06
CA ILE A 29 4.16 -24.97 3.89
C ILE A 29 5.65 -24.65 3.67
N ALA A 30 6.43 -25.56 3.06
CA ALA A 30 7.90 -25.47 3.00
C ALA A 30 8.43 -24.11 2.47
N SER A 31 7.72 -23.51 1.52
CA SER A 31 8.08 -22.16 1.03
C SER A 31 7.81 -21.04 2.05
N ARG A 32 7.09 -21.30 3.12
CA ARG A 32 6.72 -20.34 4.16
C ARG A 32 7.59 -20.44 5.41
N GLU A 33 8.21 -21.59 5.64
CA GLU A 33 9.06 -21.83 6.81
C GLU A 33 10.20 -20.82 6.88
N LEU A 34 10.83 -20.52 5.75
CA LEU A 34 11.88 -19.51 5.69
C LEU A 34 11.38 -18.11 6.04
N GLU A 35 10.22 -17.72 5.49
CA GLU A 35 9.62 -16.41 5.79
C GLU A 35 9.25 -16.28 7.27
N ILE A 36 8.69 -17.35 7.86
CA ILE A 36 8.33 -17.41 9.27
C ILE A 36 9.59 -17.27 10.12
N LYS A 37 10.64 -18.07 9.82
CA LYS A 37 11.91 -18.02 10.53
C LYS A 37 12.58 -16.65 10.49
N ILE A 38 12.65 -16.01 9.30
CA ILE A 38 13.23 -14.67 9.15
C ILE A 38 12.47 -13.66 10.01
N ARG A 39 11.13 -13.71 10.04
CA ARG A 39 10.33 -12.79 10.85
C ARG A 39 10.50 -13.03 12.35
N ASP A 40 10.63 -14.31 12.79
CA ASP A 40 10.95 -14.64 14.18
C ASP A 40 12.31 -14.08 14.60
N GLU A 41 13.33 -14.24 13.76
CA GLU A 41 14.68 -13.70 14.00
C GLU A 41 14.68 -12.15 14.06
N LEU A 42 13.76 -11.51 13.35
CA LEU A 42 13.57 -10.05 13.38
C LEU A 42 12.64 -9.58 14.51
N GLY A 43 12.19 -10.48 15.39
CA GLY A 43 11.31 -10.15 16.51
C GLY A 43 9.89 -9.75 16.12
N VAL A 44 9.41 -10.17 14.94
CA VAL A 44 8.04 -9.93 14.50
C VAL A 44 7.11 -10.90 15.21
N GLU A 45 6.19 -10.39 16.03
CA GLU A 45 5.16 -11.22 16.66
C GLU A 45 4.24 -11.83 15.61
N GLN A 46 4.19 -13.16 15.57
CA GLN A 46 3.40 -13.93 14.64
C GLN A 46 2.86 -15.21 15.27
N GLN A 47 1.70 -15.65 14.81
CA GLN A 47 1.01 -16.83 15.33
C GLN A 47 0.62 -17.74 14.16
N LEU A 48 1.09 -18.98 14.16
CA LEU A 48 0.58 -19.98 13.22
C LEU A 48 -0.87 -20.30 13.59
N VAL A 49 -1.76 -20.27 12.62
CA VAL A 49 -3.19 -20.49 12.83
C VAL A 49 -3.69 -21.66 12.00
N THR A 50 -4.45 -22.52 12.68
CA THR A 50 -5.14 -23.66 12.08
C THR A 50 -6.37 -23.22 11.29
N PRO A 51 -6.95 -24.09 10.41
CA PRO A 51 -8.20 -23.80 9.74
C PRO A 51 -9.36 -23.46 10.70
N LYS A 52 -9.39 -24.05 11.88
CA LYS A 52 -10.41 -23.74 12.88
C LYS A 52 -10.25 -22.31 13.40
N GLU A 53 -9.04 -21.94 13.83
CA GLU A 53 -8.74 -20.61 14.34
C GLU A 53 -8.95 -19.52 13.28
N ILE A 54 -8.65 -19.79 12.00
CA ILE A 54 -8.96 -18.88 10.90
C ILE A 54 -10.49 -18.67 10.80
N GLY A 55 -11.27 -19.75 10.90
CA GLY A 55 -12.73 -19.67 10.88
C GLY A 55 -13.33 -18.95 12.09
N ASP A 56 -12.69 -19.06 13.25
CA ASP A 56 -13.07 -18.33 14.47
C ASP A 56 -12.75 -16.83 14.34
N LEU A 57 -11.62 -16.48 13.72
CA LEU A 57 -11.20 -15.10 13.48
C LEU A 57 -11.97 -14.40 12.36
N GLU A 58 -12.32 -15.13 11.29
CA GLU A 58 -13.02 -14.64 10.10
C GLU A 58 -14.12 -15.63 9.65
N PRO A 59 -15.27 -15.63 10.31
CA PRO A 59 -16.32 -16.63 10.10
C PRO A 59 -16.92 -16.65 8.70
N ASN A 60 -16.86 -15.53 7.99
CA ASN A 60 -17.44 -15.38 6.65
C ASN A 60 -16.54 -15.89 5.52
N LEU A 61 -15.27 -16.24 5.81
CA LEU A 61 -14.40 -16.84 4.80
C LEU A 61 -14.83 -18.27 4.50
N LYS A 62 -14.91 -18.63 3.21
CA LYS A 62 -15.13 -20.03 2.82
C LYS A 62 -13.96 -20.91 3.27
N LYS A 63 -14.28 -22.08 3.83
CA LYS A 63 -13.32 -23.00 4.47
C LYS A 63 -12.54 -23.84 3.45
N PHE A 64 -11.72 -23.22 2.60
CA PHE A 64 -10.84 -23.91 1.64
C PHE A 64 -9.34 -23.69 1.93
N TYR A 65 -9.01 -23.08 3.06
CA TYR A 65 -7.65 -22.86 3.54
C TYR A 65 -7.16 -24.04 4.38
N HIS A 66 -5.86 -24.22 4.39
CA HIS A 66 -5.16 -25.30 5.13
C HIS A 66 -4.37 -24.78 6.33
N GLY A 67 -4.27 -23.49 6.54
CA GLY A 67 -3.60 -22.82 7.64
C GLY A 67 -3.24 -21.39 7.29
N GLY A 68 -2.61 -20.71 8.22
CA GLY A 68 -2.23 -19.32 8.07
C GLY A 68 -1.20 -18.85 9.09
N VAL A 69 -0.81 -17.59 8.95
CA VAL A 69 -0.09 -16.81 9.96
C VAL A 69 -0.91 -15.58 10.29
N PHE A 70 -1.11 -15.34 11.56
CA PHE A 70 -1.72 -14.12 12.08
C PHE A 70 -0.64 -13.22 12.68
N TYR A 71 -0.66 -11.94 12.34
CA TYR A 71 0.21 -10.90 12.85
C TYR A 71 -0.61 -9.96 13.72
N PRO A 72 -0.67 -10.17 15.05
CA PRO A 72 -1.60 -9.45 15.94
C PRO A 72 -1.30 -7.95 16.02
N ASN A 73 -0.05 -7.55 15.96
CA ASN A 73 0.40 -6.16 16.06
C ASN A 73 0.36 -5.40 14.74
N ALA A 74 0.00 -6.06 13.65
CA ALA A 74 -0.13 -5.40 12.36
C ALA A 74 -1.32 -4.43 12.34
N ARG A 75 -1.16 -3.35 11.61
CA ARG A 75 -2.16 -2.27 11.51
C ARG A 75 -2.51 -2.02 10.06
N HIS A 76 -3.71 -1.54 9.82
CA HIS A 76 -4.12 -1.10 8.50
C HIS A 76 -4.95 0.19 8.58
N THR A 77 -4.93 0.98 7.51
CA THR A 77 -5.83 2.12 7.38
C THR A 77 -7.06 1.74 6.58
N ILE A 78 -8.22 2.19 7.05
CA ILE A 78 -9.48 2.02 6.31
C ILE A 78 -9.70 3.09 5.23
N ASN A 79 -8.94 4.20 5.29
CA ASN A 79 -8.98 5.27 4.30
C ASN A 79 -7.63 6.01 4.22
N PRO A 80 -6.70 5.57 3.33
CA PRO A 80 -5.39 6.19 3.20
C PRO A 80 -5.45 7.64 2.73
N ARG A 81 -6.48 8.02 1.97
CA ARG A 81 -6.67 9.42 1.54
C ARG A 81 -6.95 10.34 2.73
N LYS A 82 -7.81 9.91 3.67
CA LYS A 82 -8.09 10.71 4.87
C LYS A 82 -6.85 10.87 5.74
N VAL A 83 -6.05 9.80 5.89
CA VAL A 83 -4.75 9.88 6.59
C VAL A 83 -3.83 10.90 5.93
N LEU A 84 -3.71 10.85 4.60
CA LEU A 84 -2.90 11.82 3.84
C LEU A 84 -3.39 13.26 4.04
N LEU A 85 -4.70 13.49 4.02
CA LEU A 85 -5.26 14.83 4.23
C LEU A 85 -4.97 15.37 5.64
N LYS A 86 -5.07 14.53 6.68
CA LYS A 86 -4.69 14.92 8.05
C LYS A 86 -3.20 15.26 8.16
N LEU A 87 -2.33 14.51 7.49
CA LEU A 87 -0.90 14.83 7.42
C LEU A 87 -0.65 16.14 6.67
N PHE A 88 -1.39 16.38 5.60
CA PHE A 88 -1.31 17.62 4.85
C PHE A 88 -1.75 18.83 5.69
N ASP A 89 -2.84 18.70 6.45
CA ASP A 89 -3.30 19.74 7.35
C ASP A 89 -2.26 20.03 8.45
N LEU A 90 -1.61 19.01 9.00
CA LEU A 90 -0.50 19.17 9.95
C LEU A 90 0.67 19.92 9.29
N PHE A 91 1.03 19.58 8.06
CA PHE A 91 2.08 20.27 7.30
C PHE A 91 1.77 21.76 7.15
N LEU A 92 0.53 22.11 6.80
CA LEU A 92 0.12 23.51 6.68
C LEU A 92 0.14 24.24 8.04
N LYS A 93 -0.34 23.59 9.12
CA LYS A 93 -0.28 24.13 10.48
C LYS A 93 1.14 24.40 10.97
N LYS A 94 2.11 23.58 10.53
CA LYS A 94 3.54 23.78 10.82
C LYS A 94 4.20 24.84 9.92
N GLY A 95 3.43 25.59 9.14
CA GLY A 95 3.93 26.67 8.28
C GLY A 95 4.35 26.22 6.87
N GLY A 96 4.08 24.97 6.51
CA GLY A 96 4.30 24.47 5.17
C GLY A 96 3.45 25.21 4.13
N LYS A 97 3.97 25.40 2.93
CA LYS A 97 3.26 26.04 1.82
C LYS A 97 3.03 25.04 0.71
N PHE A 98 1.85 25.05 0.13
CA PHE A 98 1.48 24.21 -0.98
C PHE A 98 1.21 25.03 -2.24
N LYS A 99 1.84 24.65 -3.35
CA LYS A 99 1.60 25.25 -4.67
C LYS A 99 1.30 24.12 -5.66
N LYS A 100 0.09 24.11 -6.22
CA LYS A 100 -0.29 23.14 -7.25
C LYS A 100 0.24 23.60 -8.60
N ILE A 101 1.40 23.08 -9.00
CA ILE A 101 2.08 23.38 -10.26
C ILE A 101 2.56 22.09 -10.91
N ASN A 102 2.72 22.13 -12.23
CA ASN A 102 3.39 21.06 -12.97
C ASN A 102 4.89 21.40 -13.07
N VAL A 103 5.71 20.57 -12.44
CA VAL A 103 7.16 20.69 -12.55
C VAL A 103 7.62 19.97 -13.82
N GLU A 104 8.21 20.70 -14.74
CA GLU A 104 8.71 20.15 -16.00
C GLU A 104 10.14 19.66 -15.89
N ASN A 105 10.97 20.41 -15.15
CA ASN A 105 12.38 20.10 -15.00
C ASN A 105 12.95 20.67 -13.70
N ILE A 106 14.09 20.11 -13.30
CA ILE A 106 14.96 20.65 -12.26
C ILE A 106 16.28 20.96 -12.94
N ILE A 107 16.81 22.14 -12.70
CA ILE A 107 18.12 22.57 -13.20
C ILE A 107 18.95 23.14 -12.05
N PHE A 108 20.23 23.31 -12.25
CA PHE A 108 21.13 23.92 -11.29
C PHE A 108 21.80 25.16 -11.90
N ASN A 109 21.96 26.20 -11.08
CA ASN A 109 22.87 27.32 -11.34
C ASN A 109 23.96 27.29 -10.26
N GLY A 110 25.13 26.76 -10.60
CA GLY A 110 26.10 26.32 -9.60
C GLY A 110 25.46 25.23 -8.72
N ASP A 111 25.50 25.41 -7.39
CA ASP A 111 24.92 24.49 -6.42
C ASP A 111 23.43 24.80 -6.10
N THR A 112 22.85 25.82 -6.71
CA THR A 112 21.52 26.30 -6.41
C THR A 112 20.46 25.57 -7.28
N PRO A 113 19.55 24.76 -6.70
CA PRO A 113 18.54 24.06 -7.46
C PRO A 113 17.37 24.98 -7.82
N ILE A 114 16.88 24.84 -9.04
CA ILE A 114 15.78 25.63 -9.61
C ILE A 114 14.73 24.69 -10.20
N ILE A 115 13.47 24.84 -9.77
CA ILE A 115 12.33 24.18 -10.40
C ILE A 115 11.88 24.99 -11.61
N LYS A 116 11.78 24.34 -12.78
CA LYS A 116 11.18 24.88 -13.98
C LYS A 116 9.74 24.40 -14.15
N THR A 117 8.87 25.35 -14.44
CA THR A 117 7.49 25.13 -14.89
C THR A 117 7.31 25.76 -16.28
N ILE A 118 6.16 25.62 -16.91
CA ILE A 118 5.88 26.25 -18.21
C ILE A 118 6.11 27.78 -18.17
N ASN A 119 5.73 28.43 -17.07
CA ASN A 119 5.66 29.89 -17.01
C ASN A 119 6.65 30.51 -15.99
N ASP A 120 7.38 29.70 -15.21
CA ASP A 120 8.08 30.24 -14.04
C ASP A 120 9.33 29.43 -13.71
N GLN A 121 10.26 30.04 -13.00
CA GLN A 121 11.42 29.42 -12.39
C GLN A 121 11.43 29.76 -10.91
N ILE A 122 11.52 28.75 -10.05
CA ILE A 122 11.47 28.93 -8.60
C ILE A 122 12.76 28.36 -8.01
N ILE A 123 13.48 29.22 -7.27
CA ILE A 123 14.75 28.91 -6.63
C ILE A 123 14.47 28.34 -5.24
N PHE A 124 15.23 27.32 -4.85
CA PHE A 124 15.20 26.71 -3.53
C PHE A 124 16.61 26.42 -3.02
N ASP A 125 16.78 26.32 -1.70
CA ASP A 125 18.03 25.87 -1.09
C ASP A 125 18.25 24.36 -1.31
N LYS A 126 17.17 23.57 -1.26
CA LYS A 126 17.19 22.12 -1.47
C LYS A 126 15.88 21.64 -2.10
N ILE A 127 15.94 20.59 -2.90
CA ILE A 127 14.79 19.94 -3.51
C ILE A 127 14.78 18.47 -3.13
N ILE A 128 13.61 17.97 -2.74
CA ILE A 128 13.34 16.54 -2.53
C ILE A 128 12.40 16.08 -3.63
N VAL A 129 12.85 15.16 -4.48
CA VAL A 129 12.00 14.55 -5.51
C VAL A 129 11.28 13.36 -4.90
N ALA A 130 9.97 13.51 -4.65
CA ALA A 130 9.10 12.51 -4.04
C ALA A 130 7.88 12.20 -4.92
N CYS A 131 8.08 12.07 -6.24
CA CYS A 131 7.02 11.93 -7.24
C CYS A 131 6.68 10.47 -7.56
N GLY A 132 7.06 9.50 -6.71
CA GLY A 132 6.80 8.08 -6.94
C GLY A 132 7.35 7.60 -8.28
N ALA A 133 6.56 6.90 -9.06
CA ALA A 133 6.95 6.37 -10.37
C ALA A 133 7.34 7.44 -11.40
N PHE A 134 6.93 8.71 -11.19
CA PHE A 134 7.28 9.83 -12.06
C PHE A 134 8.63 10.47 -11.73
N SER A 135 9.27 10.10 -10.62
CA SER A 135 10.56 10.68 -10.17
C SER A 135 11.65 10.50 -11.21
N LYS A 136 11.72 9.34 -11.87
CA LYS A 136 12.72 9.02 -12.88
C LYS A 136 12.80 10.08 -13.99
N LYS A 137 11.64 10.56 -14.47
CA LYS A 137 11.59 11.59 -15.51
C LYS A 137 12.32 12.88 -15.12
N LEU A 138 12.25 13.26 -13.83
CA LEU A 138 12.93 14.46 -13.32
C LEU A 138 14.42 14.21 -13.09
N THR A 139 14.79 13.02 -12.57
CA THR A 139 16.19 12.70 -12.29
C THR A 139 17.01 12.41 -13.55
N ASP A 140 16.41 11.80 -14.59
CA ASP A 140 17.09 11.59 -15.89
C ASP A 140 17.55 12.92 -16.51
N ASN A 141 16.80 14.01 -16.32
CA ASN A 141 17.19 15.35 -16.76
C ASN A 141 18.40 15.93 -16.02
N LEU A 142 18.74 15.37 -14.85
CA LEU A 142 19.91 15.74 -14.06
C LEU A 142 21.13 14.84 -14.34
N ASN A 143 21.05 13.95 -15.32
CA ASN A 143 21.99 12.86 -15.56
C ASN A 143 22.14 11.87 -14.37
N GLU A 144 21.18 11.89 -13.45
CA GLU A 144 21.10 10.96 -12.32
C GLU A 144 20.25 9.75 -12.71
N LYS A 145 20.92 8.64 -13.01
CA LYS A 145 20.26 7.39 -13.42
C LYS A 145 19.83 6.59 -12.20
N ILE A 146 18.55 6.64 -11.85
CA ILE A 146 17.99 5.77 -10.83
C ILE A 146 17.33 4.54 -11.48
N PRO A 147 17.57 3.31 -10.98
CA PRO A 147 16.97 2.08 -11.50
C PRO A 147 15.51 1.96 -11.02
N LEU A 148 14.68 2.92 -11.39
CA LEU A 148 13.26 2.97 -11.05
C LEU A 148 12.42 2.58 -12.25
N ASP A 149 11.52 1.62 -12.09
CA ASP A 149 10.51 1.24 -13.06
C ASP A 149 9.12 1.26 -12.42
N THR A 150 8.09 1.08 -13.24
CA THR A 150 6.70 1.11 -12.80
C THR A 150 6.19 -0.28 -12.50
N GLU A 151 5.59 -0.45 -11.35
CA GLU A 151 4.87 -1.64 -10.94
C GLU A 151 3.42 -1.26 -10.63
N ARG A 152 2.54 -1.41 -11.64
CA ARG A 152 1.13 -1.05 -11.51
C ARG A 152 0.36 -2.12 -10.76
N GLY A 153 -0.06 -1.82 -9.52
CA GLY A 153 -0.98 -2.65 -8.76
C GLY A 153 -2.44 -2.43 -9.17
N TYR A 154 -3.23 -3.50 -9.12
CA TYR A 154 -4.67 -3.48 -9.40
C TYR A 154 -5.49 -3.68 -8.13
N HIS A 155 -6.64 -3.02 -8.05
CA HIS A 155 -7.61 -3.26 -7.00
C HIS A 155 -9.05 -3.06 -7.48
N VAL A 156 -9.98 -3.70 -6.78
CA VAL A 156 -11.43 -3.56 -6.98
C VAL A 156 -12.08 -3.29 -5.62
N HIS A 157 -13.07 -2.42 -5.57
CA HIS A 157 -13.89 -2.18 -4.39
C HIS A 157 -15.28 -2.79 -4.57
N PHE A 158 -15.69 -3.62 -3.61
CA PHE A 158 -17.04 -4.11 -3.47
C PHE A 158 -17.77 -3.27 -2.42
N LYS A 159 -18.67 -2.41 -2.88
CA LYS A 159 -19.43 -1.50 -2.00
C LYS A 159 -20.30 -2.28 -1.02
N ASN A 160 -20.45 -1.74 0.19
CA ASN A 160 -21.27 -2.33 1.26
C ASN A 160 -20.88 -3.77 1.64
N CYS A 161 -19.62 -4.14 1.42
CA CYS A 161 -19.07 -5.46 1.73
C CYS A 161 -17.94 -5.40 2.78
N GLU A 162 -17.70 -4.26 3.40
CA GLU A 162 -16.66 -4.06 4.42
C GLU A 162 -16.85 -4.93 5.66
N HIS A 163 -18.10 -5.28 5.96
CA HIS A 163 -18.48 -6.10 7.11
C HIS A 163 -18.18 -7.60 6.94
N LEU A 164 -17.83 -8.05 5.72
CA LEU A 164 -17.61 -9.47 5.43
C LEU A 164 -16.35 -10.01 6.08
N ILE A 165 -15.35 -9.18 6.33
CA ILE A 165 -14.13 -9.52 7.07
C ILE A 165 -13.82 -8.43 8.09
N SER A 166 -13.18 -8.79 9.19
CA SER A 166 -12.87 -7.85 10.28
C SER A 166 -11.47 -7.22 10.15
N ARG A 167 -10.58 -7.83 9.38
CA ARG A 167 -9.17 -7.46 9.20
C ARG A 167 -8.68 -7.77 7.78
N PRO A 168 -7.51 -7.26 7.36
CA PRO A 168 -6.92 -7.67 6.09
C PRO A 168 -6.59 -9.16 6.09
N VAL A 169 -6.98 -9.84 5.00
CA VAL A 169 -6.67 -11.25 4.74
C VAL A 169 -5.94 -11.36 3.42
N VAL A 170 -4.75 -11.96 3.43
CA VAL A 170 -3.89 -12.16 2.26
C VAL A 170 -3.89 -13.64 1.88
N PHE A 171 -4.28 -13.95 0.65
CA PHE A 171 -4.26 -15.29 0.08
C PHE A 171 -2.94 -15.52 -0.65
N ALA A 172 -1.92 -15.88 0.12
CA ALA A 172 -0.54 -15.91 -0.31
C ALA A 172 -0.29 -16.77 -1.57
N ASN A 173 -0.94 -17.93 -1.69
CA ASN A 173 -0.80 -18.81 -2.86
C ASN A 173 -1.56 -18.35 -4.10
N ARG A 174 -2.42 -17.32 -3.96
CA ARG A 174 -3.23 -16.78 -5.05
C ARG A 174 -2.82 -15.36 -5.45
N GLY A 175 -1.88 -14.76 -4.71
CA GLY A 175 -1.32 -13.44 -5.02
C GLY A 175 -2.33 -12.29 -4.91
N PHE A 176 -3.31 -12.38 -3.98
CA PHE A 176 -4.22 -11.28 -3.73
C PHE A 176 -4.57 -11.18 -2.24
N GLY A 177 -5.07 -10.03 -1.84
CA GLY A 177 -5.56 -9.77 -0.49
C GLY A 177 -6.87 -8.99 -0.50
N MET A 178 -7.58 -9.09 0.62
CA MET A 178 -8.81 -8.35 0.88
C MET A 178 -8.62 -7.50 2.14
N THR A 179 -9.15 -6.28 2.11
CA THR A 179 -9.07 -5.35 3.25
C THR A 179 -10.41 -4.67 3.43
N PRO A 180 -11.00 -4.68 4.65
CA PRO A 180 -12.19 -3.90 4.95
C PRO A 180 -11.80 -2.42 4.97
N MET A 181 -12.43 -1.64 4.08
CA MET A 181 -12.19 -0.21 3.94
C MET A 181 -13.48 0.57 4.24
N GLU A 182 -13.37 1.85 4.50
CA GLU A 182 -14.53 2.73 4.73
C GLU A 182 -15.54 2.73 3.57
N GLN A 183 -15.08 2.45 2.34
CA GLN A 183 -15.91 2.48 1.13
C GLN A 183 -16.35 1.08 0.66
N GLY A 184 -16.13 0.06 1.47
CA GLY A 184 -16.43 -1.33 1.14
C GLY A 184 -15.22 -2.25 1.24
N LEU A 185 -15.34 -3.47 0.75
CA LEU A 185 -14.26 -4.45 0.71
C LEU A 185 -13.33 -4.16 -0.47
N ARG A 186 -12.07 -3.82 -0.18
CA ARG A 186 -11.03 -3.65 -1.20
C ARG A 186 -10.33 -4.97 -1.45
N VAL A 187 -10.34 -5.42 -2.69
CA VAL A 187 -9.58 -6.59 -3.16
C VAL A 187 -8.41 -6.09 -4.01
N VAL A 188 -7.20 -6.47 -3.64
CA VAL A 188 -5.95 -6.01 -4.27
C VAL A 188 -5.09 -7.21 -4.65
N GLY A 189 -4.41 -7.13 -5.77
CA GLY A 189 -3.46 -8.15 -6.22
C GLY A 189 -3.08 -7.95 -7.66
N THR A 190 -2.19 -8.78 -8.14
CA THR A 190 -1.58 -8.69 -9.47
C THR A 190 -0.85 -7.37 -9.71
N VAL A 191 0.29 -7.45 -10.33
CA VAL A 191 1.09 -6.29 -10.73
C VAL A 191 1.39 -6.36 -12.23
N GLU A 192 1.64 -5.23 -12.83
CA GLU A 192 1.94 -5.09 -14.24
C GLU A 192 3.15 -4.18 -14.45
N PHE A 193 4.15 -4.69 -15.15
CA PHE A 193 5.28 -3.92 -15.64
C PHE A 193 4.94 -3.41 -17.03
N GLY A 194 4.29 -2.29 -17.12
CA GLY A 194 3.74 -1.79 -18.39
C GLY A 194 3.97 -0.30 -18.64
N GLY A 195 4.84 0.33 -17.85
CA GLY A 195 5.06 1.76 -17.92
C GLY A 195 3.88 2.57 -17.36
N LEU A 196 3.98 3.90 -17.49
CA LEU A 196 3.01 4.84 -16.91
C LEU A 196 1.73 4.97 -17.75
N ASP A 197 1.83 4.85 -19.06
CA ASP A 197 0.79 5.28 -20.01
C ASP A 197 -0.06 4.15 -20.60
N ASN A 198 0.29 2.88 -20.31
CA ASN A 198 -0.48 1.76 -20.82
C ASN A 198 -1.93 1.73 -20.28
N PRO A 199 -2.92 1.33 -21.09
CA PRO A 199 -4.30 1.20 -20.64
C PRO A 199 -4.44 0.11 -19.58
N LEU A 200 -5.52 0.17 -18.78
CA LEU A 200 -5.81 -0.82 -17.75
C LEU A 200 -6.10 -2.20 -18.35
N SER A 201 -5.50 -3.24 -17.78
CA SER A 201 -5.75 -4.63 -18.17
C SER A 201 -7.08 -5.14 -17.61
N LYS A 202 -8.08 -5.30 -18.49
CA LYS A 202 -9.41 -5.84 -18.12
C LYS A 202 -9.32 -7.27 -17.58
N SER A 203 -8.39 -8.09 -18.07
CA SER A 203 -8.19 -9.47 -17.61
C SER A 203 -7.72 -9.53 -16.15
N ARG A 204 -6.84 -8.61 -15.73
CA ARG A 204 -6.37 -8.51 -14.35
C ARG A 204 -7.50 -8.09 -13.41
N ILE A 205 -8.32 -7.14 -13.83
CA ILE A 205 -9.52 -6.71 -13.07
C ILE A 205 -10.49 -7.89 -12.91
N LYS A 206 -10.78 -8.60 -14.01
CA LYS A 206 -11.65 -9.80 -13.98
C LYS A 206 -11.11 -10.86 -13.03
N ASN A 207 -9.81 -11.14 -13.07
CA ASN A 207 -9.17 -12.11 -12.18
C ASN A 207 -9.37 -11.75 -10.69
N LEU A 208 -9.22 -10.47 -10.31
CA LEU A 208 -9.49 -10.02 -8.93
C LEU A 208 -10.94 -10.23 -8.52
N ILE A 209 -11.89 -9.92 -9.40
CA ILE A 209 -13.32 -10.12 -9.15
C ILE A 209 -13.62 -11.61 -8.96
N ASP A 210 -13.11 -12.47 -9.84
CA ASP A 210 -13.34 -13.92 -9.79
C ASP A 210 -12.72 -14.53 -8.52
N ASN A 211 -11.51 -14.08 -8.14
CA ASN A 211 -10.87 -14.50 -6.89
C ASN A 211 -11.71 -14.08 -5.67
N ALA A 212 -12.19 -12.83 -5.60
CA ALA A 212 -12.99 -12.36 -4.48
C ALA A 212 -14.31 -13.13 -4.33
N LYS A 213 -14.98 -13.44 -5.44
CA LYS A 213 -16.24 -14.23 -5.43
C LYS A 213 -16.05 -15.68 -4.99
N TYR A 214 -14.85 -16.22 -5.15
CA TYR A 214 -14.52 -17.57 -4.73
C TYR A 214 -14.34 -17.66 -3.21
N MET A 215 -13.98 -16.57 -2.53
CA MET A 215 -13.69 -16.49 -1.10
C MET A 215 -14.92 -16.22 -0.26
#